data_1dea5dfe4374f629823d76467b0489b4
#
_entry.id   1dea5dfe4374f629823d76467b0489b4
#
_cell.length_a   1.000
_cell.length_b   1.000
_cell.length_c   1.000
_cell.angle_alpha   90.00
_cell.angle_beta   90.00
_cell.angle_gamma   90.00
#
_symmetry.space_group_name_H-M   'P 1'
#
loop_
_entity.id
_entity.type
_entity.pdbx_description
1 polymer ?
#
loop_
_entity_poly.entity_id
_entity_poly.type
_entity_poly.pdbx_seq_one_letter_code
_entity_poly.pdbx_strand_id
1 'polypeptide(L)'
;DRSNLPAHLTLHDRKDMDAVQRELREVQGVSVLIYDQTCAAEKRRRRKKGEYPDLAKRMVINDAACEGCGDCGVQSNCVSILPKETEFGRKRTIDQSSCNKDYSCAKGFCPSFVTVEGGSLKKTKTGASKAGETDNVGPLPEPVLPACDAPYNILINGIGGTGVITVGALMGMAAHLEGKGASVLDMT
;
A
#
# COMPACT_ATOMS: atom_id res chain seq x y z
N ASP A 1 -4.85 24.47 17.67
CA ASP A 1 -4.84 25.64 18.53
C ASP A 1 -4.22 25.26 19.88
N ARG A 2 -3.10 25.91 20.27
CA ARG A 2 -2.36 25.61 21.50
C ARG A 2 -3.10 26.11 22.75
N SER A 3 -4.01 27.05 22.61
CA SER A 3 -4.71 27.69 23.73
C SER A 3 -5.58 26.76 24.57
N ASN A 4 -6.00 25.64 23.99
CA ASN A 4 -6.89 24.65 24.63
C ASN A 4 -6.19 23.41 25.16
N LEU A 5 -4.85 23.40 25.15
CA LEU A 5 -4.08 22.23 25.61
C LEU A 5 -3.73 22.40 27.10
N PRO A 6 -3.73 21.31 27.87
CA PRO A 6 -3.29 21.33 29.27
C PRO A 6 -1.86 21.88 29.42
N ALA A 7 -1.61 22.65 30.48
CA ALA A 7 -0.32 23.31 30.71
C ALA A 7 0.88 22.32 30.86
N HIS A 8 0.62 21.09 31.22
CA HIS A 8 1.66 20.04 31.40
C HIS A 8 1.94 19.28 30.11
N LEU A 9 1.23 19.59 29.00
CA LEU A 9 1.43 18.91 27.72
C LEU A 9 2.53 19.60 26.92
N THR A 10 3.53 18.85 26.50
CA THR A 10 4.59 19.31 25.62
C THR A 10 4.27 19.01 24.17
N LEU A 11 4.59 19.91 23.26
CA LEU A 11 4.42 19.75 21.83
C LEU A 11 5.77 19.69 21.14
N HIS A 12 5.98 18.67 20.36
CA HIS A 12 7.23 18.43 19.64
C HIS A 12 6.99 18.34 18.14
N ASP A 13 8.02 18.65 17.35
CA ASP A 13 7.97 18.39 15.90
C ASP A 13 8.10 16.88 15.65
N ARG A 14 7.53 16.43 14.55
CA ARG A 14 7.64 15.02 14.12
C ARG A 14 9.08 14.53 14.01
N LYS A 15 10.02 15.43 13.67
CA LYS A 15 11.43 15.08 13.54
C LYS A 15 12.05 14.63 14.86
N ASP A 16 11.51 15.11 15.98
CA ASP A 16 12.00 14.85 17.31
C ASP A 16 11.42 13.56 17.92
N MET A 17 10.65 12.80 17.15
CA MET A 17 9.93 11.60 17.61
C MET A 17 10.83 10.62 18.35
N ASP A 18 12.01 10.31 17.81
CA ASP A 18 12.94 9.36 18.44
C ASP A 18 13.45 9.89 19.78
N ALA A 19 13.80 11.18 19.87
CA ALA A 19 14.24 11.81 21.10
C ALA A 19 13.14 11.81 22.17
N VAL A 20 11.91 12.16 21.78
CA VAL A 20 10.75 12.15 22.68
C VAL A 20 10.43 10.74 23.18
N GLN A 21 10.48 9.73 22.33
CA GLN A 21 10.28 8.34 22.75
C GLN A 21 11.35 7.87 23.71
N ARG A 22 12.62 8.28 23.55
CA ARG A 22 13.71 7.96 24.48
C ARG A 22 13.52 8.64 25.82
N GLU A 23 13.09 9.90 25.85
CA GLU A 23 12.76 10.62 27.06
C GLU A 23 11.60 9.98 27.83
N LEU A 24 10.50 9.68 27.13
CA LEU A 24 9.33 9.06 27.76
C LEU A 24 9.62 7.68 28.33
N ARG A 25 10.56 6.94 27.76
CA ARG A 25 10.97 5.62 28.27
C ARG A 25 11.61 5.69 29.66
N GLU A 26 12.27 6.79 29.97
CA GLU A 26 12.94 6.99 31.28
C GLU A 26 11.97 7.52 32.37
N VAL A 27 10.75 7.95 31.98
CA VAL A 27 9.75 8.44 32.92
C VAL A 27 9.15 7.28 33.72
N GLN A 28 9.22 7.39 35.04
CA GLN A 28 8.61 6.41 35.93
C GLN A 28 7.08 6.55 35.92
N GLY A 29 6.38 5.43 35.80
CA GLY A 29 4.92 5.40 35.76
C GLY A 29 4.36 5.33 34.34
N VAL A 30 3.21 5.97 34.11
CA VAL A 30 2.52 5.97 32.82
C VAL A 30 2.80 7.26 32.08
N SER A 31 3.39 7.16 30.90
CA SER A 31 3.55 8.27 29.96
C SER A 31 2.69 8.05 28.72
N VAL A 32 2.21 9.12 28.10
CA VAL A 32 1.35 9.08 26.92
C VAL A 32 1.93 9.94 25.81
N LEU A 33 2.16 9.35 24.66
CA LEU A 33 2.55 10.04 23.42
C LEU A 33 1.38 10.04 22.45
N ILE A 34 0.89 11.23 22.10
CA ILE A 34 -0.15 11.39 21.09
C ILE A 34 0.51 11.80 19.79
N TYR A 35 0.45 10.92 18.79
CA TYR A 35 0.97 11.18 17.46
C TYR A 35 -0.18 11.61 16.53
N ASP A 36 -0.32 12.92 16.36
CA ASP A 36 -1.38 13.51 15.52
C ASP A 36 -0.90 13.67 14.08
N GLN A 37 -1.18 12.68 13.26
CA GLN A 37 -0.95 12.73 11.82
C GLN A 37 -1.96 11.85 11.07
N THR A 38 -2.52 12.36 9.99
CA THR A 38 -3.41 11.58 9.15
C THR A 38 -2.66 10.38 8.55
N CYS A 39 -3.20 9.19 8.75
CA CYS A 39 -2.66 7.95 8.19
C CYS A 39 -2.49 8.04 6.66
N ALA A 40 -1.39 7.51 6.16
CA ALA A 40 -1.07 7.51 4.72
C ALA A 40 -2.14 6.81 3.86
N ALA A 41 -2.70 5.70 4.36
CA ALA A 41 -3.77 4.98 3.67
C ALA A 41 -5.05 5.81 3.63
N GLU A 42 -5.38 6.49 4.73
CA GLU A 42 -6.54 7.38 4.80
C GLU A 42 -6.39 8.61 3.90
N LYS A 43 -5.21 9.22 3.84
CA LYS A 43 -4.91 10.30 2.87
C LYS A 43 -5.20 9.86 1.44
N ARG A 44 -4.74 8.67 1.04
CA ARG A 44 -4.99 8.14 -0.31
C ARG A 44 -6.48 7.89 -0.56
N ARG A 45 -7.19 7.33 0.42
CA ARG A 45 -8.64 7.10 0.33
C ARG A 45 -9.40 8.40 0.16
N ARG A 46 -9.10 9.41 0.97
CA ARG A 46 -9.72 10.75 0.89
C ARG A 46 -9.38 11.47 -0.42
N ARG A 47 -8.13 11.38 -0.91
CA ARG A 47 -7.76 11.93 -2.21
C ARG A 47 -8.56 11.32 -3.35
N LYS A 48 -8.78 10.00 -3.35
CA LYS A 48 -9.61 9.33 -4.36
C LYS A 48 -11.06 9.83 -4.36
N LYS A 49 -11.56 10.26 -3.20
CA LYS A 49 -12.90 10.83 -3.04
C LYS A 49 -12.95 12.35 -3.25
N GLY A 50 -11.83 13.02 -3.42
CA GLY A 50 -11.76 14.48 -3.52
C GLY A 50 -11.85 15.20 -2.17
N GLU A 51 -11.80 14.48 -1.06
CA GLU A 51 -11.93 15.01 0.31
C GLU A 51 -10.58 15.45 0.93
N TYR A 52 -9.50 15.33 0.19
CA TYR A 52 -8.16 15.71 0.64
C TYR A 52 -7.36 16.30 -0.53
N PRO A 53 -6.55 17.36 -0.30
CA PRO A 53 -5.77 17.99 -1.36
C PRO A 53 -4.90 16.98 -2.11
N ASP A 54 -5.02 16.93 -3.42
CA ASP A 54 -4.19 16.14 -4.30
C ASP A 54 -3.28 17.05 -5.12
N LEU A 55 -2.04 17.21 -4.66
CA LEU A 55 -1.07 18.08 -5.32
C LEU A 55 -0.76 17.56 -6.74
N ALA A 56 -0.84 18.47 -7.71
CA ALA A 56 -0.47 18.19 -9.11
C ALA A 56 1.07 18.14 -9.29
N LYS A 57 1.75 17.52 -8.34
CA LYS A 57 3.20 17.34 -8.31
C LYS A 57 3.52 15.88 -8.08
N ARG A 58 4.45 15.34 -8.87
CA ARG A 58 4.90 13.95 -8.77
C ARG A 58 6.42 13.88 -8.81
N MET A 59 6.97 12.93 -8.06
CA MET A 59 8.38 12.59 -8.13
C MET A 59 8.55 11.36 -9.00
N VAL A 60 9.51 11.40 -9.89
CA VAL A 60 9.90 10.29 -10.77
C VAL A 60 11.41 10.09 -10.62
N ILE A 61 11.86 8.86 -10.66
CA ILE A 61 13.28 8.52 -10.69
C ILE A 61 13.66 8.24 -12.13
N ASN A 62 14.63 9.00 -12.67
CA ASN A 62 15.25 8.71 -13.95
C ASN A 62 16.20 7.53 -13.75
N ASP A 63 15.86 6.38 -14.30
CA ASP A 63 16.63 5.15 -14.17
C ASP A 63 17.97 5.20 -14.90
N ALA A 64 18.10 6.01 -15.94
CA ALA A 64 19.39 6.23 -16.62
C ALA A 64 20.42 6.96 -15.73
N ALA A 65 19.95 7.84 -14.83
CA ALA A 65 20.78 8.54 -13.85
C ALA A 65 20.85 7.85 -12.48
N CYS A 66 19.99 6.88 -12.22
CA CYS A 66 19.93 6.19 -10.94
C CYS A 66 21.07 5.19 -10.79
N GLU A 67 21.83 5.29 -9.71
CA GLU A 67 22.91 4.34 -9.39
C GLU A 67 22.43 3.11 -8.63
N GLY A 68 21.16 3.05 -8.24
CA GLY A 68 20.61 1.92 -7.49
C GLY A 68 21.02 1.85 -6.02
N CYS A 69 21.66 2.88 -5.47
CA CYS A 69 22.21 2.89 -4.11
C CYS A 69 21.15 2.64 -3.01
N GLY A 70 19.88 2.96 -3.25
CA GLY A 70 18.80 2.73 -2.30
C GLY A 70 18.61 3.82 -1.25
N ASP A 71 19.43 4.88 -1.23
CA ASP A 71 19.35 5.97 -0.25
C ASP A 71 17.97 6.61 -0.16
N CYS A 72 17.27 6.78 -1.27
CA CYS A 72 15.89 7.27 -1.30
C CYS A 72 14.93 6.41 -0.46
N GLY A 73 15.15 5.10 -0.39
CA GLY A 73 14.40 4.19 0.47
C GLY A 73 14.73 4.40 1.95
N VAL A 74 16.00 4.58 2.28
CA VAL A 74 16.46 4.85 3.65
C VAL A 74 15.92 6.18 4.15
N GLN A 75 15.98 7.23 3.33
CA GLN A 75 15.49 8.58 3.67
C GLN A 75 13.98 8.63 3.90
N SER A 76 13.22 7.86 3.16
CA SER A 76 11.77 7.94 3.18
C SER A 76 11.07 6.80 3.92
N ASN A 77 11.72 5.66 4.03
CA ASN A 77 11.11 4.40 4.47
C ASN A 77 9.75 4.15 3.77
N CYS A 78 9.71 4.43 2.46
CA CYS A 78 8.47 4.48 1.68
C CYS A 78 8.26 3.21 0.87
N VAL A 79 7.12 2.57 1.03
CA VAL A 79 6.74 1.35 0.29
C VAL A 79 6.53 1.57 -1.21
N SER A 80 6.42 2.83 -1.66
CA SER A 80 6.23 3.16 -3.08
C SER A 80 7.54 3.18 -3.87
N ILE A 81 8.70 3.12 -3.19
CA ILE A 81 10.00 3.00 -3.85
C ILE A 81 10.27 1.53 -4.09
N LEU A 82 10.20 1.14 -5.36
CA LEU A 82 10.36 -0.24 -5.79
C LEU A 82 11.69 -0.44 -6.50
N PRO A 83 12.25 -1.65 -6.48
CA PRO A 83 13.34 -2.02 -7.36
C PRO A 83 12.84 -2.07 -8.82
N LYS A 84 13.70 -1.72 -9.75
CA LYS A 84 13.49 -1.84 -11.18
C LYS A 84 14.71 -2.51 -11.80
N GLU A 85 14.54 -3.70 -12.36
CA GLU A 85 15.61 -4.37 -13.09
C GLU A 85 15.80 -3.70 -14.45
N THR A 86 17.03 -3.41 -14.80
CA THR A 86 17.43 -2.80 -16.08
C THR A 86 18.65 -3.51 -16.63
N GLU A 87 18.99 -3.29 -17.90
CA GLU A 87 20.22 -3.79 -18.52
C GLU A 87 21.50 -3.31 -17.79
N PHE A 88 21.42 -2.19 -17.06
CA PHE A 88 22.52 -1.63 -16.27
C PHE A 88 22.39 -1.96 -14.78
N GLY A 89 21.74 -3.07 -14.43
CA GLY A 89 21.53 -3.51 -13.06
C GLY A 89 20.25 -2.97 -12.42
N ARG A 90 20.13 -3.26 -11.12
CA ARG A 90 18.94 -2.91 -10.34
C ARG A 90 18.91 -1.43 -10.00
N LYS A 91 17.92 -0.74 -10.49
CA LYS A 91 17.63 0.69 -10.24
C LYS A 91 16.43 0.83 -9.28
N ARG A 92 15.96 2.06 -9.10
CA ARG A 92 14.77 2.36 -8.30
C ARG A 92 13.71 3.06 -9.16
N THR A 93 12.47 2.84 -8.80
CA THR A 93 11.31 3.52 -9.40
C THR A 93 10.31 3.87 -8.32
N ILE A 94 9.41 4.81 -8.62
CA ILE A 94 8.32 5.19 -7.69
C ILE A 94 7.01 4.70 -8.29
N ASP A 95 6.34 3.79 -7.58
CA ASP A 95 4.97 3.44 -7.91
C ASP A 95 4.04 4.62 -7.61
N GLN A 96 3.57 5.26 -8.67
CA GLN A 96 2.73 6.45 -8.59
C GLN A 96 1.33 6.15 -8.02
N SER A 97 0.89 4.89 -8.06
CA SER A 97 -0.42 4.49 -7.54
C SER A 97 -0.45 4.42 -6.02
N SER A 98 0.66 4.01 -5.42
CA SER A 98 0.83 3.87 -3.96
C SER A 98 1.50 5.08 -3.30
N CYS A 99 2.02 6.04 -4.08
CA CYS A 99 2.72 7.21 -3.58
C CYS A 99 1.84 8.12 -2.71
N ASN A 100 2.32 8.45 -1.51
CA ASN A 100 1.63 9.35 -0.59
C ASN A 100 1.81 10.83 -0.90
N LYS A 101 2.70 11.18 -1.83
CA LYS A 101 3.04 12.57 -2.18
C LYS A 101 3.49 13.39 -0.96
N ASP A 102 4.26 12.80 -0.06
CA ASP A 102 4.87 13.49 1.08
C ASP A 102 6.30 13.97 0.77
N TYR A 103 6.84 13.53 -0.37
CA TYR A 103 8.13 13.91 -0.91
C TYR A 103 9.33 13.64 0.01
N SER A 104 9.17 12.81 1.02
CA SER A 104 10.27 12.44 1.94
C SER A 104 11.44 11.78 1.22
N CYS A 105 11.17 11.06 0.13
CA CYS A 105 12.19 10.43 -0.71
C CYS A 105 13.13 11.41 -1.41
N ALA A 106 12.73 12.67 -1.58
CA ALA A 106 13.52 13.73 -2.22
C ALA A 106 14.29 14.62 -1.23
N LYS A 107 14.29 14.29 0.07
CA LYS A 107 15.00 15.08 1.09
C LYS A 107 16.53 14.92 1.03
N GLY A 108 17.01 13.80 0.49
CA GLY A 108 18.43 13.61 0.19
C GLY A 108 18.83 14.30 -1.12
N PHE A 109 20.15 14.44 -1.31
CA PHE A 109 20.68 14.89 -2.59
C PHE A 109 20.80 13.70 -3.55
N CYS A 110 19.92 13.64 -4.56
CA CYS A 110 19.99 12.62 -5.59
C CYS A 110 19.66 13.21 -6.97
N PRO A 111 20.60 13.20 -7.93
CA PRO A 111 20.40 13.78 -9.25
C PRO A 111 19.40 13.02 -10.12
N SER A 112 19.02 11.79 -9.71
CA SER A 112 18.05 10.97 -10.46
C SER A 112 16.61 11.42 -10.27
N PHE A 113 16.32 12.24 -9.27
CA PHE A 113 14.95 12.68 -9.01
C PHE A 113 14.52 13.78 -9.96
N VAL A 114 13.37 13.55 -10.60
CA VAL A 114 12.72 14.51 -11.49
C VAL A 114 11.36 14.86 -10.91
N THR A 115 11.07 16.15 -10.82
CA THR A 115 9.76 16.65 -10.43
C THR A 115 8.91 16.91 -11.67
N VAL A 116 7.72 16.33 -11.70
CA VAL A 116 6.71 16.59 -12.73
C VAL A 116 5.60 17.42 -12.10
N GLU A 117 5.40 18.63 -12.60
CA GLU A 117 4.35 19.55 -12.15
C GLU A 117 3.21 19.62 -13.16
N GLY A 118 1.97 19.78 -12.66
CA GLY A 118 0.77 19.85 -13.52
C GLY A 118 0.36 18.50 -14.15
N GLY A 119 1.13 17.42 -13.91
CA GLY A 119 0.85 16.10 -14.48
C GLY A 119 -0.20 15.31 -13.66
N SER A 120 -1.04 14.57 -14.36
CA SER A 120 -1.92 13.55 -13.79
C SER A 120 -1.56 12.18 -14.32
N LEU A 121 -1.89 11.13 -13.56
CA LEU A 121 -1.75 9.77 -14.08
C LEU A 121 -2.64 9.60 -15.30
N LYS A 122 -2.06 9.10 -16.39
CA LYS A 122 -2.86 8.67 -17.53
C LYS A 122 -3.77 7.55 -17.04
N LYS A 123 -5.06 7.84 -16.97
CA LYS A 123 -6.05 6.78 -16.72
C LYS A 123 -5.89 5.83 -17.91
N THR A 124 -5.41 4.62 -17.65
CA THR A 124 -5.62 3.54 -18.60
C THR A 124 -7.13 3.58 -18.84
N LYS A 125 -7.53 3.88 -20.05
CA LYS A 125 -8.91 3.59 -20.44
C LYS A 125 -9.03 2.09 -20.18
N THR A 126 -9.48 1.72 -19.01
CA THR A 126 -10.21 0.47 -18.87
C THR A 126 -11.34 0.72 -19.84
N GLY A 127 -11.12 0.31 -21.08
CA GLY A 127 -12.22 0.26 -22.00
C GLY A 127 -13.32 -0.35 -21.18
N ALA A 128 -14.48 0.28 -21.11
CA ALA A 128 -15.65 -0.50 -21.11
C ALA A 128 -15.34 -1.50 -22.21
N SER A 129 -14.87 -2.68 -21.82
CA SER A 129 -14.86 -3.83 -22.70
C SER A 129 -16.31 -3.84 -23.14
N LYS A 130 -16.58 -3.36 -24.35
CA LYS A 130 -17.84 -3.66 -24.98
C LYS A 130 -17.90 -5.15 -24.78
N ALA A 131 -18.89 -5.62 -24.06
CA ALA A 131 -19.14 -7.03 -23.92
C ALA A 131 -19.10 -7.59 -25.35
N GLY A 132 -17.96 -8.23 -25.74
CA GLY A 132 -17.75 -8.67 -27.10
C GLY A 132 -16.34 -8.55 -27.67
N GLU A 133 -15.46 -7.68 -27.13
CA GLU A 133 -14.02 -7.71 -27.47
C GLU A 133 -13.27 -8.42 -26.34
N THR A 134 -13.45 -9.71 -26.25
CA THR A 134 -12.44 -10.58 -25.64
C THR A 134 -11.19 -10.43 -26.52
N ASP A 135 -10.12 -9.86 -25.94
CA ASP A 135 -8.77 -10.04 -26.48
C ASP A 135 -8.68 -11.46 -27.02
N ASN A 136 -8.03 -11.64 -28.16
CA ASN A 136 -7.84 -12.87 -28.93
C ASN A 136 -7.34 -14.08 -28.12
N VAL A 137 -7.88 -14.28 -26.93
CA VAL A 137 -7.75 -15.51 -26.15
C VAL A 137 -8.77 -16.47 -26.75
N GLY A 138 -8.29 -17.41 -27.53
CA GLY A 138 -9.12 -18.50 -28.04
C GLY A 138 -9.95 -19.15 -26.93
N PRO A 139 -10.93 -19.97 -27.25
CA PRO A 139 -11.75 -20.61 -26.24
C PRO A 139 -10.83 -21.26 -25.20
N LEU A 140 -10.99 -20.86 -23.95
CA LEU A 140 -10.23 -21.47 -22.85
C LEU A 140 -10.60 -22.95 -22.77
N PRO A 141 -9.62 -23.85 -22.59
CA PRO A 141 -9.92 -25.26 -22.41
C PRO A 141 -10.82 -25.43 -21.17
N GLU A 142 -11.80 -26.33 -21.28
CA GLU A 142 -12.64 -26.68 -20.15
C GLU A 142 -11.77 -27.18 -18.98
N PRO A 143 -11.98 -26.68 -17.76
CA PRO A 143 -11.20 -27.11 -16.61
C PRO A 143 -11.47 -28.58 -16.29
N VAL A 144 -10.42 -29.33 -16.03
CA VAL A 144 -10.55 -30.69 -15.46
C VAL A 144 -10.95 -30.52 -13.99
N LEU A 145 -12.20 -30.79 -13.68
CA LEU A 145 -12.69 -30.72 -12.31
C LEU A 145 -12.16 -31.91 -11.50
N PRO A 146 -11.57 -31.69 -10.31
CA PRO A 146 -11.15 -32.78 -9.44
C PRO A 146 -12.38 -33.57 -8.96
N ALA A 147 -12.26 -34.89 -8.91
CA ALA A 147 -13.24 -35.71 -8.23
C ALA A 147 -13.22 -35.38 -6.73
N CYS A 148 -14.36 -35.09 -6.14
CA CYS A 148 -14.49 -34.80 -4.71
C CYS A 148 -14.80 -36.05 -3.89
N ASP A 149 -14.18 -37.16 -4.23
CA ASP A 149 -14.38 -38.49 -3.58
C ASP A 149 -13.59 -38.60 -2.26
N ALA A 150 -12.64 -37.70 -2.06
CA ALA A 150 -11.82 -37.57 -0.88
C ALA A 150 -11.84 -36.12 -0.37
N PRO A 151 -11.48 -35.91 0.91
CA PRO A 151 -11.36 -34.54 1.44
C PRO A 151 -10.38 -33.70 0.63
N TYR A 152 -10.82 -32.50 0.23
CA TYR A 152 -10.02 -31.54 -0.51
C TYR A 152 -9.69 -30.34 0.39
N ASN A 153 -8.41 -30.12 0.67
CA ASN A 153 -7.99 -29.04 1.55
C ASN A 153 -7.64 -27.79 0.75
N ILE A 154 -8.16 -26.67 1.14
CA ILE A 154 -7.89 -25.36 0.53
C ILE A 154 -7.33 -24.42 1.59
N LEU A 155 -6.15 -23.86 1.33
CA LEU A 155 -5.54 -22.84 2.18
C LEU A 155 -5.67 -21.47 1.51
N ILE A 156 -6.33 -20.54 2.21
CA ILE A 156 -6.54 -19.17 1.73
C ILE A 156 -5.75 -18.22 2.62
N ASN A 157 -4.70 -17.62 2.08
CA ASN A 157 -3.81 -16.71 2.81
C ASN A 157 -4.03 -15.26 2.38
N GLY A 158 -3.88 -14.35 3.31
CA GLY A 158 -3.89 -12.91 3.03
C GLY A 158 -3.59 -12.07 4.25
N ILE A 159 -3.35 -10.79 4.00
CA ILE A 159 -3.18 -9.79 5.06
C ILE A 159 -4.56 -9.33 5.52
N GLY A 160 -4.69 -8.94 6.79
CA GLY A 160 -5.92 -8.37 7.35
C GLY A 160 -6.53 -7.30 6.45
N GLY A 161 -7.85 -7.37 6.24
CA GLY A 161 -8.59 -6.47 5.34
C GLY A 161 -8.65 -6.90 3.86
N THR A 162 -8.00 -7.99 3.46
CA THR A 162 -8.06 -8.51 2.08
C THR A 162 -9.27 -9.41 1.81
N GLY A 163 -10.06 -9.70 2.84
CA GLY A 163 -11.29 -10.47 2.71
C GLY A 163 -11.10 -11.99 2.68
N VAL A 164 -9.95 -12.51 3.11
CA VAL A 164 -9.66 -13.96 3.10
C VAL A 164 -10.68 -14.77 3.88
N ILE A 165 -11.13 -14.27 5.03
CA ILE A 165 -12.18 -14.91 5.84
C ILE A 165 -13.48 -14.99 5.07
N THR A 166 -13.86 -13.91 4.40
CA THR A 166 -15.07 -13.86 3.56
C THR A 166 -14.99 -14.85 2.42
N VAL A 167 -13.85 -14.96 1.75
CA VAL A 167 -13.63 -15.92 0.66
C VAL A 167 -13.78 -17.36 1.19
N GLY A 168 -13.15 -17.69 2.33
CA GLY A 168 -13.28 -18.99 2.98
C GLY A 168 -14.73 -19.33 3.32
N ALA A 169 -15.46 -18.40 3.91
CA ALA A 169 -16.87 -18.56 4.26
C ALA A 169 -17.75 -18.77 3.02
N LEU A 170 -17.52 -18.01 1.95
CA LEU A 170 -18.26 -18.17 0.69
C LEU A 170 -18.02 -19.52 0.03
N MET A 171 -16.77 -20.00 0.03
CA MET A 171 -16.44 -21.33 -0.51
C MET A 171 -17.06 -22.44 0.32
N GLY A 172 -17.04 -22.35 1.65
CA GLY A 172 -17.71 -23.31 2.53
C GLY A 172 -19.21 -23.33 2.31
N MET A 173 -19.85 -22.18 2.16
CA MET A 173 -21.27 -22.06 1.86
C MET A 173 -21.61 -22.65 0.49
N ALA A 174 -20.80 -22.37 -0.53
CA ALA A 174 -21.00 -22.93 -1.86
C ALA A 174 -20.95 -24.48 -1.86
N ALA A 175 -19.96 -25.04 -1.18
CA ALA A 175 -19.85 -26.50 -1.02
C ALA A 175 -21.06 -27.10 -0.29
N HIS A 176 -21.53 -26.40 0.75
CA HIS A 176 -22.74 -26.83 1.47
C HIS A 176 -23.99 -26.82 0.57
N LEU A 177 -24.18 -25.77 -0.23
CA LEU A 177 -25.29 -25.65 -1.17
C LEU A 177 -25.25 -26.74 -2.26
N GLU A 178 -24.04 -27.21 -2.62
CA GLU A 178 -23.86 -28.35 -3.52
C GLU A 178 -24.08 -29.72 -2.83
N GLY A 179 -24.49 -29.74 -1.57
CA GLY A 179 -24.71 -30.98 -0.80
C GLY A 179 -23.43 -31.66 -0.32
N LYS A 180 -22.27 -30.95 -0.34
CA LYS A 180 -20.99 -31.47 0.13
C LYS A 180 -20.78 -31.10 1.59
N GLY A 181 -20.08 -31.96 2.34
CA GLY A 181 -19.59 -31.62 3.67
C GLY A 181 -18.47 -30.57 3.57
N ALA A 182 -18.58 -29.50 4.34
CA ALA A 182 -17.56 -28.47 4.38
C ALA A 182 -17.24 -28.06 5.84
N SER A 183 -15.94 -27.82 6.12
CA SER A 183 -15.48 -27.24 7.38
C SER A 183 -14.58 -26.06 7.05
N VAL A 184 -14.81 -24.93 7.71
CA VAL A 184 -13.99 -23.72 7.57
C VAL A 184 -13.35 -23.44 8.91
N LEU A 185 -12.02 -23.40 8.92
CA LEU A 185 -11.23 -23.03 10.10
C LEU A 185 -10.58 -21.68 9.83
N ASP A 186 -10.88 -20.70 10.67
CA ASP A 186 -10.23 -19.40 10.68
C ASP A 186 -9.14 -19.39 11.74
N MET A 187 -7.94 -18.99 11.33
CA MET A 187 -6.78 -18.82 12.22
C MET A 187 -6.29 -17.38 12.10
N THR A 188 -6.68 -16.54 13.05
CA THR A 188 -6.27 -15.13 13.19
C THR A 188 -5.17 -14.96 14.24
#